data_6551dfb7c3f41cf2ec84721af465d490
#
_entry.id   6551dfb7c3f41cf2ec84721af465d490
#
_cell.length_a   1.000
_cell.length_b   1.000
_cell.length_c   1.000
_cell.angle_alpha   90.00
_cell.angle_beta   90.00
_cell.angle_gamma   90.00
#
_symmetry.space_group_name_H-M   'P 1'
#
loop_
_entity.id
_entity.type
_entity.pdbx_description
1 polymer ?
#
loop_
_entity_poly.entity_id
_entity_poly.type
_entity_poly.pdbx_seq_one_letter_code
_entity_poly.pdbx_strand_id
1 'polypeptide(L)'
;MNNAKGIVFKFGDNVDTDVIIPARYLNSSDPAELATNCMEDIDKDFIKNVKKGDIIVAEKNFGCGSSREHAPIAIKAAGVSCVIAETFARIFYRNAINIGLPIIECPEASRKIQNGDEVEIDFNTGVIQDLTTGESFQGQAFPEFMQKIIAAEGLINYINSQE
;
A
#
# COMPACT_ATOMS: atom_id res chain seq x y z
N MET A 1 6.96 -5.55 -14.76
CA MET A 1 6.19 -4.81 -13.78
C MET A 1 6.54 -3.33 -13.88
N ASN A 2 5.54 -2.47 -13.88
CA ASN A 2 5.76 -1.04 -14.07
C ASN A 2 6.18 -0.35 -12.78
N ASN A 3 6.84 0.81 -12.92
CA ASN A 3 7.18 1.64 -11.78
C ASN A 3 5.93 2.33 -11.24
N ALA A 4 5.95 2.65 -9.94
CA ALA A 4 4.94 3.50 -9.32
C ALA A 4 5.50 4.90 -9.16
N LYS A 5 4.64 5.91 -9.30
CA LYS A 5 5.00 7.31 -9.08
C LYS A 5 3.77 8.06 -8.59
N GLY A 6 3.91 8.78 -7.50
CA GLY A 6 2.80 9.54 -6.93
C GLY A 6 3.20 10.38 -5.74
N ILE A 7 2.20 11.05 -5.17
CA ILE A 7 2.37 11.91 -4.00
C ILE A 7 2.19 11.07 -2.74
N VAL A 8 2.96 11.38 -1.71
CA VAL A 8 2.99 10.64 -0.46
C VAL A 8 1.96 11.16 0.53
N PHE A 9 1.21 10.21 1.10
CA PHE A 9 0.39 10.41 2.30
C PHE A 9 1.10 9.68 3.44
N LYS A 10 1.58 10.42 4.43
CA LYS A 10 2.38 9.85 5.50
C LYS A 10 1.59 9.65 6.78
N PHE A 11 1.74 8.48 7.39
CA PHE A 11 1.10 8.09 8.64
C PHE A 11 2.17 7.55 9.61
N GLY A 12 1.81 7.42 10.88
CA GLY A 12 2.73 7.00 11.93
C GLY A 12 2.78 5.49 12.18
N ASP A 13 3.09 5.14 13.44
CA ASP A 13 3.15 3.75 13.90
C ASP A 13 1.75 3.16 14.08
N ASN A 14 1.68 1.82 13.98
CA ASN A 14 0.49 1.05 14.37
C ASN A 14 -0.80 1.51 13.69
N VAL A 15 -0.73 1.76 12.39
CA VAL A 15 -1.93 2.00 11.60
C VAL A 15 -2.65 0.66 11.47
N ASP A 16 -3.67 0.44 12.31
CA ASP A 16 -4.35 -0.85 12.34
C ASP A 16 -5.47 -0.97 11.31
N THR A 17 -5.97 -2.18 11.13
CA THR A 17 -6.98 -2.45 10.10
C THR A 17 -8.31 -1.75 10.37
N ASP A 18 -8.66 -1.49 11.64
CA ASP A 18 -9.85 -0.70 11.97
C ASP A 18 -9.71 0.76 11.58
N VAL A 19 -8.48 1.29 11.58
CA VAL A 19 -8.20 2.65 11.13
C VAL A 19 -8.24 2.72 9.61
N ILE A 20 -7.71 1.69 8.95
CA ILE A 20 -7.69 1.62 7.48
C ILE A 20 -9.12 1.53 6.93
N ILE A 21 -9.91 0.60 7.47
CA ILE A 21 -11.32 0.47 7.13
C ILE A 21 -12.12 0.12 8.39
N PRO A 22 -12.91 1.06 8.92
CA PRO A 22 -13.67 0.84 10.14
C PRO A 22 -14.66 -0.33 10.03
N ALA A 23 -14.87 -1.03 11.16
CA ALA A 23 -15.76 -2.20 11.22
C ALA A 23 -17.17 -1.91 10.72
N ARG A 24 -17.65 -0.68 10.88
CA ARG A 24 -19.00 -0.30 10.42
C ARG A 24 -19.19 -0.37 8.91
N TYR A 25 -18.10 -0.50 8.15
CA TYR A 25 -18.15 -0.60 6.68
C TYR A 25 -17.89 -2.01 6.17
N LEU A 26 -17.75 -3.01 7.05
CA LEU A 26 -17.37 -4.36 6.64
C LEU A 26 -18.55 -5.23 6.17
N ASN A 27 -19.75 -4.70 6.14
CA ASN A 27 -20.91 -5.40 5.60
C ASN A 27 -20.93 -5.41 4.06
N SER A 28 -19.97 -4.75 3.44
CA SER A 28 -19.78 -4.76 1.98
C SER A 28 -18.40 -5.32 1.65
N SER A 29 -18.30 -6.03 0.52
CA SER A 29 -17.01 -6.47 -0.05
C SER A 29 -16.74 -5.77 -1.38
N ASP A 30 -17.57 -4.80 -1.77
CA ASP A 30 -17.36 -4.03 -3.00
C ASP A 30 -16.16 -3.11 -2.84
N PRO A 31 -15.07 -3.31 -3.65
CA PRO A 31 -13.88 -2.48 -3.53
C PRO A 31 -14.15 -0.98 -3.64
N ALA A 32 -15.02 -0.56 -4.54
CA ALA A 32 -15.32 0.86 -4.72
C ALA A 32 -15.97 1.46 -3.47
N GLU A 33 -16.86 0.71 -2.83
CA GLU A 33 -17.52 1.15 -1.60
C GLU A 33 -16.54 1.20 -0.43
N LEU A 34 -15.67 0.20 -0.30
CA LEU A 34 -14.61 0.20 0.71
C LEU A 34 -13.67 1.38 0.52
N ALA A 35 -13.29 1.67 -0.73
CA ALA A 35 -12.41 2.79 -1.03
C ALA A 35 -12.97 4.13 -0.55
N THR A 36 -14.28 4.32 -0.67
CA THR A 36 -14.95 5.56 -0.28
C THR A 36 -14.72 5.90 1.20
N ASN A 37 -14.52 4.88 2.04
CA ASN A 37 -14.36 5.03 3.48
C ASN A 37 -12.93 4.71 3.95
N CYS A 38 -12.00 4.52 3.03
CA CYS A 38 -10.61 4.19 3.35
C CYS A 38 -9.94 5.30 4.15
N MET A 39 -9.31 4.94 5.26
CA MET A 39 -8.57 5.86 6.14
C MET A 39 -9.43 6.94 6.81
N GLU A 40 -10.75 6.81 6.76
CA GLU A 40 -11.68 7.86 7.22
C GLU A 40 -11.44 8.28 8.67
N ASP A 41 -11.13 7.33 9.55
CA ASP A 41 -10.99 7.62 10.97
C ASP A 41 -9.62 8.25 11.33
N ILE A 42 -8.63 8.18 10.45
CA ILE A 42 -7.32 8.79 10.68
C ILE A 42 -7.12 10.07 9.85
N ASP A 43 -7.71 10.12 8.66
CA ASP A 43 -7.66 11.27 7.76
C ASP A 43 -8.94 11.29 6.92
N LYS A 44 -9.93 12.02 7.39
CA LYS A 44 -11.24 12.07 6.72
C LYS A 44 -11.18 12.66 5.31
N ASP A 45 -10.13 13.40 5.00
CA ASP A 45 -9.96 14.01 3.68
C ASP A 45 -9.08 13.16 2.75
N PHE A 46 -8.59 12.02 3.23
CA PHE A 46 -7.71 11.16 2.44
C PHE A 46 -8.34 10.80 1.08
N ILE A 47 -9.57 10.31 1.10
CA ILE A 47 -10.22 9.87 -0.15
C ILE A 47 -10.50 11.02 -1.11
N LYS A 48 -10.64 12.24 -0.59
CA LYS A 48 -10.83 13.43 -1.42
C LYS A 48 -9.55 13.87 -2.11
N ASN A 49 -8.40 13.63 -1.47
CA ASN A 49 -7.10 14.12 -1.93
C ASN A 49 -6.28 13.06 -2.65
N VAL A 50 -6.50 11.78 -2.37
CA VAL A 50 -5.74 10.70 -3.00
C VAL A 50 -6.09 10.59 -4.47
N LYS A 51 -5.06 10.40 -5.31
CA LYS A 51 -5.21 10.19 -6.75
C LYS A 51 -4.62 8.85 -7.13
N LYS A 52 -5.06 8.30 -8.24
CA LYS A 52 -4.52 7.03 -8.74
C LYS A 52 -3.01 7.14 -8.92
N GLY A 53 -2.29 6.21 -8.31
CA GLY A 53 -0.83 6.17 -8.34
C GLY A 53 -0.17 6.72 -7.09
N ASP A 54 -0.90 7.41 -6.21
CA ASP A 54 -0.34 7.95 -4.99
C ASP A 54 0.16 6.84 -4.05
N ILE A 55 0.97 7.23 -3.07
CA ILE A 55 1.74 6.30 -2.25
C ILE A 55 1.47 6.59 -0.78
N ILE A 56 1.28 5.52 0.02
CA ILE A 56 1.23 5.63 1.47
C ILE A 56 2.62 5.32 2.02
N VAL A 57 3.12 6.17 2.92
CA VAL A 57 4.34 5.93 3.70
C VAL A 57 3.96 5.93 5.16
N ALA A 58 4.31 4.87 5.89
CA ALA A 58 4.03 4.75 7.31
C ALA A 58 5.24 4.20 8.05
N GLU A 59 5.13 4.06 9.35
CA GLU A 59 6.24 3.63 10.17
C GLU A 59 6.11 2.16 10.58
N LYS A 60 6.08 1.85 11.86
CA LYS A 60 6.11 0.45 12.33
C LYS A 60 4.73 -0.19 12.34
N ASN A 61 4.71 -1.48 12.04
CA ASN A 61 3.56 -2.36 12.28
C ASN A 61 2.29 -1.91 11.54
N PHE A 62 2.45 -1.52 10.27
CA PHE A 62 1.31 -1.12 9.44
C PHE A 62 0.40 -2.32 9.16
N GLY A 63 -0.91 -2.12 9.33
CA GLY A 63 -1.90 -3.17 9.12
C GLY A 63 -2.10 -4.10 10.30
N CYS A 64 -1.66 -3.71 11.50
CA CYS A 64 -1.85 -4.49 12.72
C CYS A 64 -3.34 -4.60 13.07
N GLY A 65 -3.65 -5.41 14.09
CA GLY A 65 -5.02 -5.65 14.52
C GLY A 65 -5.64 -6.86 13.84
N SER A 66 -6.91 -6.78 13.48
CA SER A 66 -7.64 -7.90 12.90
C SER A 66 -7.16 -8.26 11.50
N SER A 67 -7.21 -9.54 11.14
CA SER A 67 -6.78 -10.04 9.85
C SER A 67 -7.85 -9.81 8.78
N ARG A 68 -8.11 -8.54 8.46
CA ARG A 68 -9.16 -8.18 7.50
C ARG A 68 -8.60 -8.00 6.10
N GLU A 69 -9.08 -8.81 5.17
CA GLU A 69 -8.75 -8.66 3.75
C GLU A 69 -9.28 -7.34 3.19
N HIS A 70 -10.30 -6.79 3.80
CA HIS A 70 -10.91 -5.51 3.40
C HIS A 70 -9.92 -4.35 3.44
N ALA A 71 -8.95 -4.37 4.37
CA ALA A 71 -8.00 -3.27 4.53
C ALA A 71 -7.12 -3.08 3.27
N PRO A 72 -6.39 -4.08 2.78
CA PRO A 72 -5.60 -3.88 1.56
C PRO A 72 -6.47 -3.66 0.32
N ILE A 73 -7.66 -4.25 0.26
CA ILE A 73 -8.60 -4.00 -0.83
C ILE A 73 -9.02 -2.53 -0.87
N ALA A 74 -9.35 -1.95 0.29
CA ALA A 74 -9.75 -0.54 0.38
C ALA A 74 -8.62 0.39 -0.07
N ILE A 75 -7.39 0.13 0.36
CA ILE A 75 -6.23 0.92 -0.03
C ILE A 75 -6.00 0.86 -1.55
N LYS A 76 -6.00 -0.34 -2.11
CA LYS A 76 -5.79 -0.52 -3.54
C LYS A 76 -6.89 0.16 -4.36
N ALA A 77 -8.15 -0.03 -3.97
CA ALA A 77 -9.30 0.54 -4.66
C ALA A 77 -9.33 2.07 -4.57
N ALA A 78 -8.74 2.64 -3.51
CA ALA A 78 -8.61 4.09 -3.38
C ALA A 78 -7.63 4.70 -4.39
N GLY A 79 -6.84 3.86 -5.07
CA GLY A 79 -5.90 4.30 -6.08
C GLY A 79 -4.45 4.25 -5.66
N VAL A 80 -4.16 3.85 -4.43
CA VAL A 80 -2.78 3.76 -3.92
C VAL A 80 -2.00 2.70 -4.71
N SER A 81 -0.84 3.09 -5.23
CA SER A 81 0.00 2.22 -6.05
C SER A 81 0.98 1.38 -5.24
N CYS A 82 1.33 1.83 -4.03
CA CYS A 82 2.28 1.15 -3.16
C CYS A 82 2.17 1.67 -1.73
N VAL A 83 2.42 0.80 -0.76
CA VAL A 83 2.58 1.20 0.64
C VAL A 83 4.02 0.91 1.05
N ILE A 84 4.70 1.93 1.57
CA ILE A 84 6.06 1.82 2.11
C ILE A 84 5.93 1.96 3.63
N ALA A 85 6.53 1.04 4.38
CA ALA A 85 6.53 1.12 5.84
C ALA A 85 7.86 0.61 6.40
N GLU A 86 8.14 0.95 7.64
CA GLU A 86 9.30 0.37 8.34
C GLU A 86 9.09 -1.13 8.53
N THR A 87 7.90 -1.51 9.01
CA THR A 87 7.48 -2.92 9.11
C THR A 87 5.98 -3.02 8.85
N PHE A 88 5.54 -4.23 8.44
CA PHE A 88 4.13 -4.58 8.27
C PHE A 88 3.75 -5.71 9.22
N ALA A 89 2.51 -5.71 9.67
CA ALA A 89 1.94 -6.89 10.31
C ALA A 89 1.90 -8.04 9.30
N ARG A 90 2.27 -9.25 9.75
CA ARG A 90 2.45 -10.41 8.87
C ARG A 90 1.21 -10.73 8.04
N ILE A 91 0.04 -10.73 8.66
CA ILE A 91 -1.20 -11.08 7.97
C ILE A 91 -1.55 -10.01 6.92
N PHE A 92 -1.38 -8.73 7.28
CA PHE A 92 -1.60 -7.65 6.33
C PHE A 92 -0.66 -7.78 5.12
N TYR A 93 0.62 -8.06 5.36
CA TYR A 93 1.60 -8.26 4.29
C TYR A 93 1.13 -9.34 3.31
N ARG A 94 0.73 -10.49 3.83
CA ARG A 94 0.25 -11.61 3.03
C ARG A 94 -1.00 -11.24 2.24
N ASN A 95 -1.97 -10.63 2.90
CA ASN A 95 -3.23 -10.25 2.25
C ASN A 95 -3.00 -9.22 1.14
N ALA A 96 -2.11 -8.25 1.36
CA ALA A 96 -1.78 -7.24 0.37
C ALA A 96 -1.20 -7.86 -0.90
N ILE A 97 -0.23 -8.76 -0.75
CA ILE A 97 0.36 -9.46 -1.90
C ILE A 97 -0.71 -10.27 -2.64
N ASN A 98 -1.55 -10.97 -1.90
CA ASN A 98 -2.59 -11.84 -2.52
C ASN A 98 -3.60 -11.06 -3.36
N ILE A 99 -3.87 -9.80 -3.02
CA ILE A 99 -4.81 -8.98 -3.79
C ILE A 99 -4.10 -8.04 -4.78
N GLY A 100 -2.79 -8.14 -4.87
CA GLY A 100 -2.01 -7.35 -5.82
C GLY A 100 -1.68 -5.93 -5.40
N LEU A 101 -1.70 -5.63 -4.11
CA LEU A 101 -1.25 -4.33 -3.59
C LEU A 101 0.25 -4.41 -3.31
N PRO A 102 1.10 -3.65 -4.05
CA PRO A 102 2.53 -3.63 -3.77
C PRO A 102 2.83 -3.01 -2.42
N ILE A 103 3.70 -3.67 -1.64
CA ILE A 103 4.16 -3.17 -0.34
C ILE A 103 5.66 -3.40 -0.20
N ILE A 104 6.35 -2.43 0.40
CA ILE A 104 7.81 -2.48 0.57
C ILE A 104 8.17 -2.11 2.00
N GLU A 105 8.98 -2.93 2.66
CA GLU A 105 9.58 -2.58 3.95
C GLU A 105 10.90 -1.88 3.70
N CYS A 106 11.00 -0.63 4.12
CA CYS A 106 12.20 0.17 4.01
C CYS A 106 12.25 1.18 5.16
N PRO A 107 12.93 0.84 6.27
CA PRO A 107 12.98 1.72 7.44
C PRO A 107 13.52 3.12 7.14
N GLU A 108 14.56 3.21 6.32
CA GLU A 108 15.15 4.50 5.98
C GLU A 108 14.18 5.39 5.22
N ALA A 109 13.51 4.84 4.19
CA ALA A 109 12.51 5.58 3.43
C ALA A 109 11.34 6.00 4.31
N SER A 110 10.87 5.11 5.18
CA SER A 110 9.73 5.41 6.03
C SER A 110 10.00 6.57 6.99
N ARG A 111 11.24 6.74 7.42
CA ARG A 111 11.63 7.84 8.31
C ARG A 111 11.86 9.15 7.59
N LYS A 112 12.45 9.11 6.39
CA LYS A 112 12.94 10.30 5.69
C LYS A 112 11.97 10.92 4.71
N ILE A 113 11.12 10.12 4.08
CA ILE A 113 10.12 10.63 3.15
C ILE A 113 9.07 11.43 3.94
N GLN A 114 8.71 12.60 3.43
CA GLN A 114 7.76 13.49 4.09
C GLN A 114 6.40 13.46 3.39
N ASN A 115 5.37 13.82 4.14
CA ASN A 115 4.03 13.96 3.58
C ASN A 115 4.04 15.01 2.46
N GLY A 116 3.47 14.66 1.33
CA GLY A 116 3.42 15.55 0.17
C GLY A 116 4.59 15.43 -0.79
N ASP A 117 5.63 14.65 -0.45
CA ASP A 117 6.73 14.41 -1.38
C ASP A 117 6.24 13.62 -2.59
N GLU A 118 6.89 13.85 -3.73
CA GLU A 118 6.69 13.01 -4.92
C GLU A 118 7.72 11.90 -4.92
N VAL A 119 7.27 10.66 -5.02
CA VAL A 119 8.13 9.48 -4.93
C VAL A 119 7.91 8.55 -6.11
N GLU A 120 8.99 7.99 -6.64
CA GLU A 120 8.97 6.98 -7.69
C GLU A 120 9.62 5.70 -7.18
N ILE A 121 9.00 4.55 -7.49
CA ILE A 121 9.46 3.23 -7.05
C ILE A 121 9.68 2.34 -8.25
N ASP A 122 10.86 1.72 -8.33
CA ASP A 122 11.15 0.66 -9.29
C ASP A 122 10.95 -0.69 -8.60
N PHE A 123 9.88 -1.39 -8.98
CA PHE A 123 9.55 -2.66 -8.34
C PHE A 123 10.53 -3.78 -8.70
N ASN A 124 11.25 -3.64 -9.80
CA ASN A 124 12.22 -4.67 -10.23
C ASN A 124 13.50 -4.63 -9.39
N THR A 125 13.92 -3.44 -8.97
CA THR A 125 15.17 -3.26 -8.21
C THR A 125 14.93 -2.95 -6.74
N GLY A 126 13.71 -2.49 -6.39
CA GLY A 126 13.40 -2.04 -5.04
C GLY A 126 13.87 -0.62 -4.73
N VAL A 127 14.38 0.11 -5.74
CA VAL A 127 14.86 1.48 -5.53
C VAL A 127 13.68 2.42 -5.37
N ILE A 128 13.72 3.23 -4.32
CA ILE A 128 12.74 4.26 -4.00
C ILE A 128 13.42 5.60 -4.15
N GLN A 129 12.91 6.47 -5.02
CA GLN A 129 13.45 7.80 -5.23
C GLN A 129 12.48 8.87 -4.74
N ASP A 130 12.92 9.71 -3.82
CA ASP A 130 12.16 10.89 -3.41
C ASP A 130 12.53 12.01 -4.37
N LEU A 131 11.66 12.28 -5.32
CA LEU A 131 11.90 13.27 -6.37
C LEU A 131 11.88 14.70 -5.83
N THR A 132 11.23 14.93 -4.70
CA THR A 132 11.16 16.24 -4.06
C THR A 132 12.48 16.62 -3.42
N THR A 133 13.14 15.65 -2.74
CA THR A 133 14.41 15.89 -2.04
C THR A 133 15.63 15.47 -2.82
N GLY A 134 15.46 14.58 -3.82
CA GLY A 134 16.57 14.01 -4.57
C GLY A 134 17.24 12.81 -3.88
N GLU A 135 16.71 12.36 -2.74
CA GLU A 135 17.27 11.21 -2.03
C GLU A 135 16.76 9.90 -2.64
N SER A 136 17.59 8.85 -2.54
CA SER A 136 17.25 7.51 -2.97
C SER A 136 17.41 6.53 -1.82
N PHE A 137 16.56 5.50 -1.80
CA PHE A 137 16.58 4.47 -0.77
C PHE A 137 16.50 3.11 -1.45
N GLN A 138 17.14 2.11 -0.83
CA GLN A 138 17.10 0.74 -1.32
C GLN A 138 16.13 -0.07 -0.47
N GLY A 139 14.94 -0.35 -1.02
CA GLY A 139 14.03 -1.32 -0.47
C GLY A 139 14.35 -2.70 -0.99
N GLN A 140 13.62 -3.71 -0.51
CA GLN A 140 13.79 -5.07 -0.99
C GLN A 140 12.98 -5.26 -2.27
N ALA A 141 13.67 -5.70 -3.35
CA ALA A 141 12.99 -6.03 -4.59
C ALA A 141 12.07 -7.24 -4.38
N PHE A 142 10.94 -7.26 -5.07
CA PHE A 142 10.06 -8.42 -5.02
C PHE A 142 10.67 -9.60 -5.77
N PRO A 143 10.58 -10.83 -5.22
CA PRO A 143 10.87 -12.01 -6.02
C PRO A 143 10.01 -12.05 -7.28
N GLU A 144 10.51 -12.68 -8.35
CA GLU A 144 9.78 -12.77 -9.63
C GLU A 144 8.36 -13.32 -9.45
N PHE A 145 8.21 -14.31 -8.61
CA PHE A 145 6.92 -14.91 -8.27
C PHE A 145 5.93 -13.85 -7.75
N MET A 146 6.36 -13.01 -6.79
CA MET A 146 5.52 -11.96 -6.23
C MET A 146 5.20 -10.87 -7.25
N GLN A 147 6.17 -10.53 -8.10
CA GLN A 147 5.95 -9.55 -9.16
C GLN A 147 4.85 -10.00 -10.12
N LYS A 148 4.80 -11.30 -10.44
CA LYS A 148 3.77 -11.86 -11.30
C LYS A 148 2.38 -11.80 -10.67
N ILE A 149 2.28 -12.09 -9.36
CA ILE A 149 1.01 -11.98 -8.63
C ILE A 149 0.51 -10.55 -8.64
N ILE A 150 1.39 -9.59 -8.35
CA ILE A 150 1.02 -8.17 -8.32
C ILE A 150 0.63 -7.70 -9.72
N ALA A 151 1.37 -8.08 -10.74
CA ALA A 151 1.08 -7.70 -12.13
C ALA A 151 -0.27 -8.25 -12.60
N ALA A 152 -0.66 -9.44 -12.13
CA ALA A 152 -1.97 -10.04 -12.42
C ALA A 152 -3.10 -9.46 -11.56
N GLU A 153 -2.79 -8.56 -10.65
CA GLU A 153 -3.72 -7.95 -9.70
C GLU A 153 -4.30 -8.95 -8.69
N GLY A 154 -3.48 -9.91 -8.27
CA GLY A 154 -3.82 -10.81 -7.20
C GLY A 154 -3.56 -12.27 -7.52
N LEU A 155 -3.51 -13.09 -6.47
CA LEU A 155 -3.17 -14.51 -6.57
C LEU A 155 -4.18 -15.29 -7.42
N ILE A 156 -5.46 -15.05 -7.23
CA ILE A 156 -6.51 -15.79 -7.98
C ILE A 156 -6.39 -15.50 -9.47
N ASN A 157 -6.22 -14.24 -9.84
CA ASN A 157 -6.03 -13.84 -11.23
C ASN A 157 -4.76 -14.44 -11.81
N TYR A 158 -3.69 -14.50 -11.04
CA TYR A 158 -2.43 -15.09 -11.45
C TYR A 158 -2.60 -16.60 -11.75
N ILE A 159 -3.27 -17.33 -10.85
CA ILE A 159 -3.54 -18.76 -11.05
C ILE A 159 -4.37 -18.98 -12.31
N ASN A 160 -5.41 -18.17 -12.51
CA ASN A 160 -6.28 -18.29 -13.69
C ASN A 160 -5.52 -18.02 -14.99
N SER A 161 -4.51 -17.13 -14.96
CA SER A 161 -3.71 -16.82 -16.15
C SER A 161 -2.75 -17.94 -16.54
N GLN A 162 -2.50 -18.91 -15.65
CA GLN A 162 -1.63 -20.05 -15.90
C GLN A 162 -2.35 -21.25 -16.54
N GLU A 163 -3.66 -21.19 -16.67
CA GLU A 163 -4.47 -22.28 -17.25
C GLU A 163 -4.62 -22.18 -18.77
#